data_fcf7841b1b4872b3766cc8e7d284448c
#
_entry.id   fcf7841b1b4872b3766cc8e7d284448c
#
_cell.length_a   1.000
_cell.length_b   1.000
_cell.length_c   1.000
_cell.angle_alpha   90.00
_cell.angle_beta   90.00
_cell.angle_gamma   90.00
#
_symmetry.space_group_name_H-M   'P 1'
#
loop_
_entity.id
_entity.type
_entity.pdbx_description
1 polymer ?
#
loop_
_entity_poly.entity_id
_entity_poly.type
_entity_poly.pdbx_seq_one_letter_code
_entity_poly.pdbx_strand_id
1 'polypeptide(L)'
;MIRFVAFLVAVLAAGSAQADERFITLSSTTSTQDSGLFGHILPIFIAATGITVHVVAVGTGQALAIGARGDADALLVHDRVGEDKFVADGFGIDRRDVMYNDFVIVRPASDPAHIRGLKDARVALRQIAQVPAPFASRGDDSGTNRMELRLWKSAGMQPDPHGGWYRDLGQGMGATLNIATAMNAYTLSDRATWANFKNRQGLEILTEGDPALFNPYGSILVNPAKWPKVKYNDAKIWHEWLTSQAGLDAITSYRINGEELFFRPHKAPTN
;
A
#
# COMPACT_ATOMS: atom_id res chain seq x y z
N MET A 1 46.27 61.07 36.03
CA MET A 1 46.54 59.65 35.71
C MET A 1 45.18 58.88 35.72
N ILE A 2 44.55 58.72 34.58
CA ILE A 2 43.24 58.03 34.43
C ILE A 2 43.54 56.66 33.88
N ARG A 3 43.22 55.57 34.64
CA ARG A 3 43.35 54.15 34.20
C ARG A 3 42.08 53.72 33.52
N PHE A 4 42.10 53.44 32.19
CA PHE A 4 41.07 52.78 31.44
C PHE A 4 41.14 51.28 31.73
N VAL A 5 40.10 50.76 32.32
CA VAL A 5 39.86 49.28 32.39
C VAL A 5 39.03 48.86 31.19
N ALA A 6 39.65 48.14 30.26
CA ALA A 6 38.94 47.57 29.14
C ALA A 6 38.24 46.26 29.58
N PHE A 7 36.90 46.23 29.55
CA PHE A 7 36.09 45.02 29.76
C PHE A 7 35.95 44.25 28.41
N LEU A 8 36.60 43.09 28.32
CA LEU A 8 36.50 42.21 27.19
C LEU A 8 35.26 41.38 27.37
N VAL A 9 34.15 41.66 26.62
CA VAL A 9 32.96 40.85 26.59
C VAL A 9 33.17 39.73 25.56
N ALA A 10 33.41 38.50 26.03
CA ALA A 10 33.43 37.32 25.20
C ALA A 10 31.99 36.90 24.87
N VAL A 11 31.52 37.15 23.65
CA VAL A 11 30.25 36.65 23.12
C VAL A 11 30.45 35.19 22.75
N LEU A 12 29.96 34.27 23.59
CA LEU A 12 29.82 32.86 23.25
C LEU A 12 28.71 32.73 22.19
N ALA A 13 29.08 32.63 20.94
CA ALA A 13 28.20 32.21 19.87
C ALA A 13 27.89 30.70 20.07
N ALA A 14 26.79 30.40 20.74
CA ALA A 14 26.22 29.05 20.73
C ALA A 14 25.69 28.78 19.30
N GLY A 15 26.54 28.22 18.47
CA GLY A 15 26.12 27.66 17.19
C GLY A 15 25.11 26.55 17.45
N SER A 16 23.84 26.80 17.18
CA SER A 16 22.83 25.76 17.08
C SER A 16 23.30 24.83 15.97
N ALA A 17 23.89 23.69 16.32
CA ALA A 17 24.06 22.60 15.37
C ALA A 17 22.65 22.19 14.92
N GLN A 18 22.25 22.64 13.75
CA GLN A 18 21.07 22.16 13.08
C GLN A 18 21.34 20.66 12.81
N ALA A 19 20.76 19.79 13.61
CA ALA A 19 20.82 18.36 13.33
C ALA A 19 20.21 18.17 11.95
N ASP A 20 20.96 17.59 11.00
CA ASP A 20 20.44 17.24 9.69
C ASP A 20 19.15 16.43 9.89
N GLU A 21 18.07 16.87 9.27
CA GLU A 21 16.78 16.20 9.37
C GLU A 21 16.91 14.77 8.86
N ARG A 22 16.76 13.81 9.77
CA ARG A 22 16.83 12.39 9.42
C ARG A 22 15.56 12.00 8.67
N PHE A 23 15.72 11.45 7.50
CA PHE A 23 14.60 10.98 6.71
C PHE A 23 14.95 9.79 5.83
N ILE A 24 13.91 9.00 5.49
CA ILE A 24 13.98 7.93 4.48
C ILE A 24 12.96 8.19 3.38
N THR A 25 13.24 7.62 2.19
CA THR A 25 12.30 7.51 1.08
C THR A 25 11.69 6.13 1.10
N LEU A 26 10.38 6.05 1.29
CA LEU A 26 9.60 4.81 1.27
C LEU A 26 8.84 4.70 -0.05
N SER A 27 9.18 3.71 -0.87
CA SER A 27 8.39 3.39 -2.05
C SER A 27 7.21 2.49 -1.66
N SER A 28 5.99 2.91 -2.00
CA SER A 28 4.77 2.21 -1.63
C SER A 28 3.68 2.35 -2.70
N THR A 29 2.46 1.95 -2.37
CA THR A 29 1.36 1.90 -3.34
C THR A 29 0.31 2.98 -3.10
N THR A 30 -0.35 3.41 -4.19
CA THR A 30 -1.51 4.32 -4.10
C THR A 30 -2.62 3.72 -3.23
N SER A 31 -2.84 2.40 -3.25
CA SER A 31 -3.83 1.74 -2.38
C SER A 31 -3.49 1.93 -0.91
N THR A 32 -2.22 1.77 -0.51
CA THR A 32 -1.78 2.02 0.87
C THR A 32 -1.94 3.49 1.25
N GLN A 33 -1.64 4.42 0.35
CA GLN A 33 -1.86 5.85 0.56
C GLN A 33 -3.35 6.18 0.70
N ASP A 34 -4.18 5.69 -0.23
CA ASP A 34 -5.62 5.96 -0.30
C ASP A 34 -6.39 5.34 0.87
N SER A 35 -5.85 4.28 1.47
CA SER A 35 -6.41 3.67 2.69
C SER A 35 -6.39 4.62 3.90
N GLY A 36 -5.52 5.63 3.89
CA GLY A 36 -5.32 6.55 5.02
C GLY A 36 -4.36 6.05 6.10
N LEU A 37 -3.83 4.82 5.97
CA LEU A 37 -2.96 4.20 6.98
C LEU A 37 -1.73 5.05 7.31
N PHE A 38 -1.07 5.62 6.30
CA PHE A 38 0.13 6.45 6.51
C PHE A 38 -0.16 7.68 7.38
N GLY A 39 -1.35 8.30 7.21
CA GLY A 39 -1.76 9.42 8.06
C GLY A 39 -1.85 9.07 9.55
N HIS A 40 -2.07 7.80 9.85
CA HIS A 40 -2.15 7.29 11.22
C HIS A 40 -0.79 6.83 11.76
N ILE A 41 -0.02 6.01 11.02
CA ILE A 41 1.20 5.39 11.55
C ILE A 41 2.44 6.28 11.49
N LEU A 42 2.56 7.17 10.48
CA LEU A 42 3.77 7.98 10.33
C LEU A 42 3.98 8.97 11.49
N PRO A 43 2.97 9.69 12.00
CA PRO A 43 3.15 10.54 13.17
C PRO A 43 3.65 9.77 14.40
N ILE A 44 3.19 8.54 14.62
CA ILE A 44 3.60 7.67 15.73
C ILE A 44 5.07 7.28 15.56
N PHE A 45 5.46 6.86 14.37
CA PHE A 45 6.86 6.52 14.07
C PHE A 45 7.81 7.70 14.22
N ILE A 46 7.44 8.86 13.66
CA ILE A 46 8.25 10.08 13.72
C ILE A 46 8.45 10.52 15.18
N ALA A 47 7.38 10.50 16.00
CA ALA A 47 7.46 10.85 17.41
C ALA A 47 8.38 9.89 18.20
N ALA A 48 8.43 8.61 17.82
CA ALA A 48 9.24 7.60 18.48
C ALA A 48 10.72 7.62 18.07
N THR A 49 11.05 8.08 16.85
CA THR A 49 12.38 7.89 16.26
C THR A 49 13.07 9.19 15.79
N GLY A 50 12.31 10.25 15.58
CA GLY A 50 12.78 11.48 14.93
C GLY A 50 13.11 11.31 13.44
N ILE A 51 12.70 10.21 12.81
CA ILE A 51 12.95 9.94 11.38
C ILE A 51 11.69 10.26 10.58
N THR A 52 11.79 11.20 9.63
CA THR A 52 10.71 11.51 8.69
C THR A 52 10.65 10.46 7.58
N VAL A 53 9.44 10.07 7.15
CA VAL A 53 9.24 9.11 6.06
C VAL A 53 8.59 9.81 4.88
N HIS A 54 9.34 9.96 3.79
CA HIS A 54 8.84 10.50 2.54
C HIS A 54 8.26 9.37 1.70
N VAL A 55 6.94 9.31 1.60
CA VAL A 55 6.25 8.25 0.86
C VAL A 55 6.14 8.61 -0.61
N VAL A 56 6.60 7.69 -1.48
CA VAL A 56 6.37 7.73 -2.92
C VAL A 56 5.32 6.66 -3.24
N ALA A 57 4.07 7.09 -3.39
CA ALA A 57 2.91 6.21 -3.63
C ALA A 57 2.61 6.11 -5.13
N VAL A 58 2.82 4.93 -5.71
CA VAL A 58 2.65 4.63 -7.15
C VAL A 58 2.03 3.23 -7.33
N GLY A 59 1.92 2.72 -8.55
CA GLY A 59 1.59 1.31 -8.78
C GLY A 59 2.70 0.38 -8.29
N THR A 60 2.37 -0.87 -7.89
CA THR A 60 3.35 -1.81 -7.32
C THR A 60 4.53 -2.05 -8.24
N GLY A 61 4.31 -2.21 -9.56
CA GLY A 61 5.39 -2.38 -10.52
C GLY A 61 6.35 -1.19 -10.53
N GLN A 62 5.83 0.02 -10.49
CA GLN A 62 6.63 1.24 -10.39
C GLN A 62 7.34 1.35 -9.03
N ALA A 63 6.67 0.99 -7.93
CA ALA A 63 7.28 1.00 -6.60
C ALA A 63 8.50 0.07 -6.54
N LEU A 64 8.37 -1.15 -7.06
CA LEU A 64 9.48 -2.11 -7.17
C LEU A 64 10.59 -1.58 -8.10
N ALA A 65 10.24 -0.93 -9.22
CA ALA A 65 11.22 -0.33 -10.14
C ALA A 65 12.00 0.83 -9.51
N ILE A 66 11.36 1.66 -8.67
CA ILE A 66 12.01 2.73 -7.89
C ILE A 66 13.05 2.12 -6.94
N GLY A 67 12.66 1.10 -6.17
CA GLY A 67 13.58 0.37 -5.28
C GLY A 67 14.72 -0.31 -6.05
N ALA A 68 14.43 -0.91 -7.21
CA ALA A 68 15.43 -1.58 -8.04
C ALA A 68 16.51 -0.63 -8.61
N ARG A 69 16.23 0.65 -8.70
CA ARG A 69 17.22 1.68 -9.08
C ARG A 69 17.96 2.30 -7.88
N GLY A 70 17.55 1.96 -6.64
CA GLY A 70 18.10 2.58 -5.43
C GLY A 70 17.56 4.00 -5.17
N ASP A 71 16.41 4.36 -5.77
CA ASP A 71 15.75 5.66 -5.58
C ASP A 71 14.85 5.69 -4.34
N ALA A 72 14.77 4.60 -3.60
CA ALA A 72 14.12 4.47 -2.29
C ALA A 72 15.03 3.72 -1.32
N ASP A 73 14.77 3.89 -0.02
CA ASP A 73 15.52 3.25 1.06
C ASP A 73 14.84 1.96 1.54
N ALA A 74 13.51 1.92 1.46
CA ALA A 74 12.68 0.77 1.80
C ALA A 74 11.41 0.73 0.94
N LEU A 75 10.76 -0.44 0.92
CA LEU A 75 9.47 -0.65 0.28
C LEU A 75 8.44 -1.12 1.32
N LEU A 76 7.16 -0.72 1.12
CA LEU A 76 6.00 -1.31 1.77
C LEU A 76 4.94 -1.55 0.70
N VAL A 77 4.80 -2.78 0.25
CA VAL A 77 3.99 -3.19 -0.90
C VAL A 77 3.17 -4.45 -0.58
N HIS A 78 2.28 -4.88 -1.49
CA HIS A 78 1.37 -6.00 -1.28
C HIS A 78 1.21 -6.87 -2.54
N ASP A 79 2.32 -7.28 -3.13
CA ASP A 79 2.36 -8.27 -4.22
C ASP A 79 3.48 -9.28 -3.95
N ARG A 80 3.18 -10.31 -3.17
CA ARG A 80 4.15 -11.31 -2.71
C ARG A 80 5.03 -11.85 -3.83
N VAL A 81 4.45 -12.11 -5.00
CA VAL A 81 5.21 -12.64 -6.15
C VAL A 81 6.25 -11.64 -6.65
N GLY A 82 5.86 -10.36 -6.77
CA GLY A 82 6.78 -9.29 -7.14
C GLY A 82 7.84 -9.02 -6.08
N GLU A 83 7.46 -9.10 -4.80
CA GLU A 83 8.36 -8.92 -3.66
C GLU A 83 9.45 -10.01 -3.62
N ASP A 84 9.04 -11.28 -3.74
CA ASP A 84 9.96 -12.43 -3.75
C ASP A 84 10.93 -12.34 -4.93
N LYS A 85 10.43 -11.94 -6.12
CA LYS A 85 11.28 -11.71 -7.29
C LYS A 85 12.28 -10.57 -7.06
N PHE A 86 11.85 -9.45 -6.46
CA PHE A 86 12.70 -8.29 -6.15
C PHE A 86 13.88 -8.68 -5.23
N VAL A 87 13.62 -9.53 -4.24
CA VAL A 87 14.65 -10.07 -3.35
C VAL A 87 15.55 -11.07 -4.09
N ALA A 88 14.98 -11.99 -4.87
CA ALA A 88 15.74 -12.99 -5.64
C ALA A 88 16.68 -12.35 -6.67
N ASP A 89 16.27 -11.23 -7.28
CA ASP A 89 17.09 -10.43 -8.22
C ASP A 89 18.18 -9.61 -7.50
N GLY A 90 18.26 -9.67 -6.16
CA GLY A 90 19.26 -9.00 -5.33
C GLY A 90 19.04 -7.50 -5.17
N PHE A 91 17.87 -6.97 -5.51
CA PHE A 91 17.54 -5.55 -5.32
C PHE A 91 17.13 -5.23 -3.88
N GLY A 92 16.54 -6.18 -3.19
CA GLY A 92 16.10 -6.06 -1.80
C GLY A 92 16.65 -7.14 -0.91
N ILE A 93 16.60 -6.89 0.39
CA ILE A 93 16.98 -7.82 1.46
C ILE A 93 15.94 -7.78 2.58
N ASP A 94 15.95 -8.83 3.44
CA ASP A 94 15.14 -8.89 4.67
C ASP A 94 13.65 -8.58 4.43
N ARG A 95 13.02 -9.28 3.50
CA ARG A 95 11.58 -9.16 3.30
C ARG A 95 10.83 -9.74 4.51
N ARG A 96 9.93 -8.93 5.12
CA ARG A 96 9.10 -9.33 6.26
C ARG A 96 7.62 -9.11 5.99
N ASP A 97 6.77 -10.03 6.49
CA ASP A 97 5.34 -9.80 6.55
C ASP A 97 5.03 -8.76 7.64
N VAL A 98 4.23 -7.75 7.30
CA VAL A 98 3.91 -6.62 8.19
C VAL A 98 2.47 -6.69 8.68
N MET A 99 1.54 -6.89 7.77
CA MET A 99 0.11 -6.89 8.02
C MET A 99 -0.61 -7.56 6.86
N TYR A 100 -1.92 -7.75 7.01
CA TYR A 100 -2.78 -8.10 5.88
C TYR A 100 -4.12 -7.36 5.97
N ASN A 101 -4.80 -7.24 4.84
CA ASN A 101 -6.22 -7.01 4.70
C ASN A 101 -6.79 -7.95 3.64
N ASP A 102 -7.95 -7.64 3.08
CA ASP A 102 -8.53 -8.40 1.98
C ASP A 102 -8.97 -7.48 0.84
N PHE A 103 -9.28 -8.12 -0.29
CA PHE A 103 -9.98 -7.49 -1.39
C PHE A 103 -11.47 -7.76 -1.31
N VAL A 104 -12.23 -6.86 -1.92
CA VAL A 104 -13.69 -6.96 -2.07
C VAL A 104 -14.09 -6.66 -3.51
N ILE A 105 -15.15 -7.31 -4.01
CA ILE A 105 -15.76 -6.93 -5.28
C ILE A 105 -16.96 -6.06 -4.96
N VAL A 106 -16.96 -4.84 -5.51
CA VAL A 106 -17.98 -3.84 -5.27
C VAL A 106 -18.71 -3.48 -6.55
N ARG A 107 -19.98 -3.08 -6.42
CA ARG A 107 -20.83 -2.56 -7.49
C ARG A 107 -22.08 -1.87 -6.93
N PRO A 108 -22.75 -0.99 -7.71
CA PRO A 108 -24.10 -0.53 -7.38
C PRO A 108 -25.11 -1.66 -7.15
N ALA A 109 -26.08 -1.42 -6.29
CA ALA A 109 -26.99 -2.41 -5.72
C ALA A 109 -27.82 -3.23 -6.74
N SER A 110 -27.88 -2.82 -8.01
CA SER A 110 -28.63 -3.51 -9.07
C SER A 110 -28.09 -4.93 -9.40
N ASP A 111 -26.83 -5.21 -9.12
CA ASP A 111 -26.16 -6.52 -9.22
C ASP A 111 -26.69 -7.48 -10.32
N PRO A 112 -26.59 -7.14 -11.61
CA PRO A 112 -27.13 -7.98 -12.69
C PRO A 112 -26.41 -9.32 -12.83
N ALA A 113 -25.21 -9.47 -12.29
CA ALA A 113 -24.48 -10.76 -12.27
C ALA A 113 -24.88 -11.64 -11.08
N HIS A 114 -25.72 -11.16 -10.16
CA HIS A 114 -26.16 -11.88 -8.96
C HIS A 114 -25.01 -12.46 -8.13
N ILE A 115 -23.96 -11.65 -7.90
CA ILE A 115 -22.78 -12.06 -7.13
C ILE A 115 -22.87 -11.73 -5.65
N ARG A 116 -23.93 -11.06 -5.21
CA ARG A 116 -24.14 -10.68 -3.81
C ARG A 116 -24.09 -11.89 -2.89
N GLY A 117 -23.20 -11.84 -1.90
CA GLY A 117 -23.06 -12.88 -0.89
C GLY A 117 -22.23 -14.09 -1.33
N LEU A 118 -21.75 -14.15 -2.58
CA LEU A 118 -20.85 -15.21 -3.00
C LEU A 118 -19.53 -15.15 -2.19
N LYS A 119 -19.04 -16.35 -1.85
CA LYS A 119 -17.78 -16.55 -1.12
C LYS A 119 -16.68 -17.18 -1.96
N ASP A 120 -16.88 -17.28 -3.28
CA ASP A 120 -15.87 -17.69 -4.26
C ASP A 120 -15.76 -16.59 -5.32
N ALA A 121 -14.64 -15.88 -5.30
CA ALA A 121 -14.37 -14.77 -6.21
C ALA A 121 -14.28 -15.22 -7.67
N ARG A 122 -13.87 -16.47 -7.93
CA ARG A 122 -13.79 -17.03 -9.29
C ARG A 122 -15.18 -17.25 -9.87
N VAL A 123 -16.14 -17.70 -9.04
CA VAL A 123 -17.54 -17.82 -9.44
C VAL A 123 -18.11 -16.44 -9.72
N ALA A 124 -17.88 -15.47 -8.84
CA ALA A 124 -18.34 -14.10 -9.03
C ALA A 124 -17.82 -13.50 -10.35
N LEU A 125 -16.54 -13.63 -10.63
CA LEU A 125 -15.93 -13.12 -11.86
C LEU A 125 -16.51 -13.79 -13.10
N ARG A 126 -16.72 -15.11 -13.09
CA ARG A 126 -17.38 -15.80 -14.23
C ARG A 126 -18.79 -15.28 -14.47
N GLN A 127 -19.57 -15.04 -13.43
CA GLN A 127 -20.92 -14.48 -13.56
C GLN A 127 -20.89 -13.04 -14.11
N ILE A 128 -19.95 -12.20 -13.64
CA ILE A 128 -19.77 -10.84 -14.16
C ILE A 128 -19.51 -10.87 -15.67
N ALA A 129 -18.65 -11.76 -16.15
CA ALA A 129 -18.31 -11.84 -17.56
C ALA A 129 -19.46 -12.32 -18.48
N GLN A 130 -20.53 -12.90 -17.91
CA GLN A 130 -21.69 -13.40 -18.66
C GLN A 130 -22.81 -12.37 -18.82
N VAL A 131 -22.68 -11.21 -18.20
CA VAL A 131 -23.71 -10.15 -18.24
C VAL A 131 -23.19 -8.91 -18.96
N PRO A 132 -24.08 -8.12 -19.61
CA PRO A 132 -23.71 -6.89 -20.31
C PRO A 132 -23.45 -5.74 -19.32
N ALA A 133 -22.61 -5.97 -18.31
CA ALA A 133 -22.29 -4.99 -17.29
C ALA A 133 -20.78 -4.71 -17.29
N PRO A 134 -20.37 -3.44 -17.18
CA PRO A 134 -18.95 -3.11 -17.21
C PRO A 134 -18.22 -3.59 -15.97
N PHE A 135 -16.96 -3.97 -16.16
CA PHE A 135 -15.96 -4.16 -15.10
C PHE A 135 -14.86 -3.10 -15.26
N ALA A 136 -14.61 -2.35 -14.20
CA ALA A 136 -13.58 -1.33 -14.14
C ALA A 136 -12.31 -1.95 -13.51
N SER A 137 -11.30 -2.21 -14.33
CA SER A 137 -9.97 -2.63 -13.89
C SER A 137 -9.09 -1.41 -13.66
N ARG A 138 -8.21 -1.49 -12.69
CA ARG A 138 -7.19 -0.45 -12.50
C ARG A 138 -6.26 -0.31 -13.69
N GLY A 139 -5.81 -1.41 -14.31
CA GLY A 139 -4.95 -1.40 -15.49
C GLY A 139 -3.60 -0.68 -15.31
N ASP A 140 -3.12 -0.52 -14.06
CA ASP A 140 -1.98 0.33 -13.69
C ASP A 140 -0.78 -0.46 -13.12
N ASP A 141 -0.76 -1.78 -13.32
CA ASP A 141 0.26 -2.70 -12.78
C ASP A 141 0.42 -2.60 -11.24
N SER A 142 -0.63 -2.18 -10.53
CA SER A 142 -0.67 -2.17 -9.06
C SER A 142 -0.85 -3.58 -8.49
N GLY A 143 -0.63 -3.74 -7.17
CA GLY A 143 -0.91 -4.98 -6.47
C GLY A 143 -2.36 -5.43 -6.63
N THR A 144 -3.31 -4.49 -6.60
CA THR A 144 -4.74 -4.75 -6.86
C THR A 144 -4.97 -5.23 -8.30
N ASN A 145 -4.38 -4.56 -9.30
CA ASN A 145 -4.51 -4.96 -10.70
C ASN A 145 -3.88 -6.34 -10.94
N ARG A 146 -2.69 -6.59 -10.41
CA ARG A 146 -2.04 -7.91 -10.49
C ARG A 146 -2.85 -9.01 -9.81
N MET A 147 -3.48 -8.73 -8.66
CA MET A 147 -4.38 -9.66 -8.00
C MET A 147 -5.62 -9.92 -8.84
N GLU A 148 -6.24 -8.90 -9.38
CA GLU A 148 -7.40 -8.99 -10.27
C GLU A 148 -7.10 -9.92 -11.47
N LEU A 149 -5.98 -9.71 -12.17
CA LEU A 149 -5.57 -10.53 -13.30
C LEU A 149 -5.32 -11.99 -12.89
N ARG A 150 -4.75 -12.23 -11.71
CA ARG A 150 -4.62 -13.60 -11.16
C ARG A 150 -5.97 -14.25 -10.87
N LEU A 151 -6.92 -13.49 -10.33
CA LEU A 151 -8.27 -13.99 -10.07
C LEU A 151 -9.00 -14.33 -11.37
N TRP A 152 -8.94 -13.48 -12.39
CA TRP A 152 -9.49 -13.76 -13.74
C TRP A 152 -8.87 -15.04 -14.32
N LYS A 153 -7.56 -15.17 -14.29
CA LYS A 153 -6.87 -16.38 -14.74
C LYS A 153 -7.31 -17.62 -13.97
N SER A 154 -7.46 -17.53 -12.64
CA SER A 154 -7.93 -18.64 -11.80
C SER A 154 -9.39 -19.01 -12.06
N ALA A 155 -10.20 -18.05 -12.55
CA ALA A 155 -11.56 -18.28 -13.03
C ALA A 155 -11.61 -18.93 -14.43
N GLY A 156 -10.45 -19.17 -15.05
CA GLY A 156 -10.34 -19.69 -16.41
C GLY A 156 -10.60 -18.66 -17.50
N MET A 157 -10.41 -17.37 -17.18
CA MET A 157 -10.73 -16.25 -18.06
C MET A 157 -9.54 -15.32 -18.26
N GLN A 158 -9.51 -14.68 -19.41
CA GLN A 158 -8.58 -13.60 -19.73
C GLN A 158 -9.39 -12.49 -20.43
N PRO A 159 -9.89 -11.50 -19.65
CA PRO A 159 -10.66 -10.40 -20.21
C PRO A 159 -9.86 -9.63 -21.25
N ASP A 160 -10.52 -9.24 -22.35
CA ASP A 160 -9.92 -8.38 -23.36
C ASP A 160 -10.16 -6.92 -22.98
N PRO A 161 -9.11 -6.12 -22.77
CA PRO A 161 -9.23 -4.68 -22.47
C PRO A 161 -10.01 -3.90 -23.55
N HIS A 162 -10.02 -4.43 -24.79
CA HIS A 162 -10.74 -3.83 -25.93
C HIS A 162 -12.13 -4.44 -26.14
N GLY A 163 -12.52 -5.44 -25.36
CA GLY A 163 -13.77 -6.22 -25.48
C GLY A 163 -15.06 -5.50 -25.06
N GLY A 164 -14.98 -4.24 -24.71
CA GLY A 164 -16.14 -3.38 -24.45
C GLY A 164 -16.70 -3.41 -23.02
N TRP A 165 -16.79 -4.54 -22.34
CA TRP A 165 -17.29 -4.66 -20.97
C TRP A 165 -16.17 -4.53 -19.92
N TYR A 166 -14.98 -4.99 -20.23
CA TYR A 166 -13.80 -4.87 -19.37
C TYR A 166 -13.03 -3.60 -19.75
N ARG A 167 -12.74 -2.75 -18.77
CA ARG A 167 -12.14 -1.43 -19.00
C ARG A 167 -10.88 -1.28 -18.19
N ASP A 168 -9.73 -1.28 -18.84
CA ASP A 168 -8.47 -0.86 -18.26
C ASP A 168 -8.42 0.67 -18.15
N LEU A 169 -8.38 1.18 -16.92
CA LEU A 169 -8.49 2.61 -16.65
C LEU A 169 -7.14 3.31 -16.54
N GLY A 170 -6.08 2.58 -16.22
CA GLY A 170 -4.75 3.15 -15.96
C GLY A 170 -4.74 4.07 -14.72
N GLN A 171 -5.57 3.78 -13.69
CA GLN A 171 -5.83 4.70 -12.58
C GLN A 171 -5.55 4.08 -11.21
N GLY A 172 -5.23 4.93 -10.19
CA GLY A 172 -5.18 4.54 -8.79
C GLY A 172 -6.55 4.10 -8.25
N MET A 173 -6.57 3.44 -7.06
CA MET A 173 -7.78 2.79 -6.55
C MET A 173 -8.93 3.77 -6.30
N GLY A 174 -8.66 4.92 -5.68
CA GLY A 174 -9.69 5.93 -5.41
C GLY A 174 -10.33 6.49 -6.69
N ALA A 175 -9.52 6.75 -7.74
CA ALA A 175 -10.00 7.18 -9.05
C ALA A 175 -10.81 6.06 -9.73
N THR A 176 -10.34 4.81 -9.66
CA THR A 176 -11.06 3.64 -10.19
C THR A 176 -12.45 3.48 -9.54
N LEU A 177 -12.56 3.66 -8.23
CA LEU A 177 -13.85 3.62 -7.52
C LEU A 177 -14.80 4.73 -7.99
N ASN A 178 -14.30 5.95 -8.20
CA ASN A 178 -15.11 7.06 -8.76
C ASN A 178 -15.62 6.74 -10.17
N ILE A 179 -14.76 6.20 -11.02
CA ILE A 179 -15.13 5.80 -12.40
C ILE A 179 -16.12 4.64 -12.37
N ALA A 180 -15.88 3.61 -11.53
CA ALA A 180 -16.80 2.49 -11.36
C ALA A 180 -18.18 2.94 -10.91
N THR A 181 -18.25 3.94 -9.99
CA THR A 181 -19.50 4.59 -9.59
C THR A 181 -20.23 5.21 -10.79
N ALA A 182 -19.51 6.04 -11.56
CA ALA A 182 -20.09 6.75 -12.72
C ALA A 182 -20.53 5.80 -13.85
N MET A 183 -19.79 4.70 -14.06
CA MET A 183 -20.07 3.69 -15.08
C MET A 183 -21.07 2.64 -14.64
N ASN A 184 -21.50 2.63 -13.38
CA ASN A 184 -22.28 1.54 -12.80
C ASN A 184 -21.56 0.18 -12.96
N ALA A 185 -20.23 0.15 -12.76
CA ALA A 185 -19.36 -0.97 -13.05
C ALA A 185 -19.03 -1.80 -11.80
N TYR A 186 -18.75 -3.10 -11.99
CA TYR A 186 -18.04 -3.90 -11.00
C TYR A 186 -16.57 -3.47 -10.93
N THR A 187 -15.96 -3.59 -9.76
CA THR A 187 -14.52 -3.40 -9.60
C THR A 187 -13.99 -4.17 -8.38
N LEU A 188 -12.71 -4.53 -8.43
CA LEU A 188 -11.98 -5.05 -7.29
C LEU A 188 -11.35 -3.87 -6.51
N SER A 189 -11.53 -3.86 -5.19
CA SER A 189 -10.87 -2.88 -4.31
C SER A 189 -10.28 -3.57 -3.10
N ASP A 190 -9.18 -3.05 -2.55
CA ASP A 190 -8.80 -3.41 -1.20
C ASP A 190 -9.82 -2.81 -0.20
N ARG A 191 -10.08 -3.53 0.89
CA ARG A 191 -11.09 -3.15 1.88
C ARG A 191 -10.78 -1.81 2.54
N ALA A 192 -9.52 -1.48 2.78
CA ALA A 192 -9.18 -0.26 3.49
C ALA A 192 -9.40 0.99 2.62
N THR A 193 -9.02 0.95 1.33
CA THR A 193 -9.38 2.02 0.39
C THR A 193 -10.91 2.13 0.25
N TRP A 194 -11.61 1.01 0.14
CA TRP A 194 -13.08 1.00 0.12
C TRP A 194 -13.68 1.65 1.39
N ALA A 195 -13.20 1.32 2.57
CA ALA A 195 -13.69 1.86 3.83
C ALA A 195 -13.48 3.38 3.92
N ASN A 196 -12.34 3.88 3.41
CA ASN A 196 -12.02 5.31 3.37
C ASN A 196 -12.74 6.07 2.24
N PHE A 197 -13.23 5.36 1.21
CA PHE A 197 -13.89 5.97 0.06
C PHE A 197 -15.25 6.56 0.44
N LYS A 198 -15.44 7.87 0.19
CA LYS A 198 -16.64 8.60 0.62
C LYS A 198 -17.73 8.71 -0.46
N ASN A 199 -17.33 8.72 -1.75
CA ASN A 199 -18.25 8.95 -2.88
C ASN A 199 -18.91 7.64 -3.34
N ARG A 200 -19.53 6.89 -2.44
CA ARG A 200 -20.06 5.54 -2.73
C ARG A 200 -21.27 5.54 -3.65
N GLN A 201 -22.15 6.54 -3.59
CA GLN A 201 -23.33 6.73 -4.44
C GLN A 201 -24.10 5.43 -4.77
N GLY A 202 -24.30 4.57 -3.76
CA GLY A 202 -24.97 3.28 -3.94
C GLY A 202 -24.06 2.11 -4.28
N LEU A 203 -22.73 2.29 -4.35
CA LEU A 203 -21.79 1.16 -4.37
C LEU A 203 -21.86 0.39 -3.05
N GLU A 204 -21.85 -0.93 -3.15
CA GLU A 204 -21.87 -1.87 -2.03
C GLU A 204 -20.85 -2.98 -2.25
N ILE A 205 -20.41 -3.61 -1.15
CA ILE A 205 -19.65 -4.86 -1.22
C ILE A 205 -20.62 -5.98 -1.61
N LEU A 206 -20.30 -6.70 -2.67
CA LEU A 206 -21.10 -7.81 -3.15
C LEU A 206 -20.43 -9.17 -2.88
N THR A 207 -19.11 -9.25 -3.02
CA THR A 207 -18.36 -10.49 -2.79
C THR A 207 -17.17 -10.19 -1.88
N GLU A 208 -17.03 -10.97 -0.81
CA GLU A 208 -15.97 -10.86 0.20
C GLU A 208 -15.75 -12.18 0.92
N GLY A 209 -14.64 -12.31 1.67
CA GLY A 209 -14.36 -13.42 2.57
C GLY A 209 -13.90 -14.70 1.87
N ASP A 210 -13.54 -14.66 0.58
CA ASP A 210 -12.82 -15.72 -0.08
C ASP A 210 -11.34 -15.72 0.33
N PRO A 211 -10.73 -16.85 0.73
CA PRO A 211 -9.30 -16.93 0.96
C PRO A 211 -8.43 -16.43 -0.20
N ALA A 212 -8.91 -16.55 -1.45
CA ALA A 212 -8.24 -16.02 -2.63
C ALA A 212 -8.18 -14.48 -2.67
N LEU A 213 -8.97 -13.80 -1.85
CA LEU A 213 -8.97 -12.33 -1.70
C LEU A 213 -8.00 -11.83 -0.63
N PHE A 214 -7.23 -12.72 -0.01
CA PHE A 214 -6.22 -12.35 1.00
C PHE A 214 -5.14 -11.44 0.42
N ASN A 215 -4.82 -10.36 1.13
CA ASN A 215 -3.92 -9.31 0.68
C ASN A 215 -2.81 -9.03 1.71
N PRO A 216 -1.71 -9.79 1.68
CA PRO A 216 -0.59 -9.60 2.59
C PRO A 216 0.30 -8.44 2.15
N TYR A 217 0.82 -7.70 3.12
CA TYR A 217 1.77 -6.60 2.93
C TYR A 217 3.15 -6.99 3.40
N GLY A 218 4.16 -6.70 2.57
CA GLY A 218 5.57 -6.92 2.88
C GLY A 218 6.35 -5.62 2.98
N SER A 219 7.25 -5.54 3.97
CA SER A 219 8.31 -4.54 4.02
C SER A 219 9.62 -5.15 3.55
N ILE A 220 10.39 -4.40 2.75
CA ILE A 220 11.66 -4.85 2.16
C ILE A 220 12.66 -3.71 2.27
N LEU A 221 13.88 -4.01 2.71
CA LEU A 221 14.99 -3.05 2.65
C LEU A 221 15.63 -3.09 1.26
N VAL A 222 15.91 -1.92 0.69
CA VAL A 222 16.72 -1.84 -0.53
C VAL A 222 18.14 -2.27 -0.20
N ASN A 223 18.75 -3.09 -1.08
CA ASN A 223 20.03 -3.73 -0.82
C ASN A 223 21.20 -2.73 -0.81
N PRO A 224 21.80 -2.42 0.35
CA PRO A 224 22.88 -1.43 0.45
C PRO A 224 24.18 -1.88 -0.24
N ALA A 225 24.39 -3.19 -0.42
CA ALA A 225 25.55 -3.70 -1.14
C ALA A 225 25.47 -3.37 -2.64
N LYS A 226 24.26 -3.25 -3.19
CA LYS A 226 24.04 -2.85 -4.58
C LYS A 226 23.90 -1.33 -4.71
N TRP A 227 23.33 -0.68 -3.71
CA TRP A 227 23.03 0.76 -3.69
C TRP A 227 23.61 1.45 -2.44
N PRO A 228 24.91 1.77 -2.42
CA PRO A 228 25.59 2.32 -1.21
C PRO A 228 25.05 3.66 -0.71
N LYS A 229 24.24 4.35 -1.53
CA LYS A 229 23.66 5.66 -1.17
C LYS A 229 22.34 5.56 -0.40
N VAL A 230 21.72 4.37 -0.32
CA VAL A 230 20.48 4.20 0.45
C VAL A 230 20.74 4.43 1.94
N LYS A 231 19.80 5.03 2.61
CA LYS A 231 19.86 5.36 4.04
C LYS A 231 19.54 4.11 4.88
N TYR A 232 20.32 3.06 4.68
CA TYR A 232 20.06 1.72 5.21
C TYR A 232 19.78 1.72 6.72
N ASN A 233 20.57 2.44 7.53
CA ASN A 233 20.42 2.41 8.98
C ASN A 233 19.07 2.98 9.42
N ASP A 234 18.61 4.07 8.83
CA ASP A 234 17.33 4.69 9.14
C ASP A 234 16.16 3.88 8.55
N ALA A 235 16.33 3.34 7.36
CA ALA A 235 15.37 2.42 6.74
C ALA A 235 15.19 1.13 7.56
N LYS A 236 16.28 0.62 8.16
CA LYS A 236 16.24 -0.54 9.05
C LYS A 236 15.42 -0.26 10.31
N ILE A 237 15.54 0.95 10.90
CA ILE A 237 14.74 1.36 12.06
C ILE A 237 13.24 1.35 11.70
N TRP A 238 12.86 1.89 10.53
CA TRP A 238 11.48 1.83 10.02
C TRP A 238 11.00 0.39 9.83
N HIS A 239 11.79 -0.42 9.17
CA HIS A 239 11.50 -1.82 8.85
C HIS A 239 11.32 -2.68 10.13
N GLU A 240 12.19 -2.50 11.12
CA GLU A 240 12.09 -3.19 12.41
C GLU A 240 10.90 -2.68 13.23
N TRP A 241 10.62 -1.37 13.20
CA TRP A 241 9.48 -0.79 13.88
C TRP A 241 8.15 -1.35 13.35
N LEU A 242 7.99 -1.45 12.03
CA LEU A 242 6.77 -2.02 11.43
C LEU A 242 6.44 -3.43 11.94
N THR A 243 7.45 -4.23 12.24
CA THR A 243 7.30 -5.61 12.71
C THR A 243 7.44 -5.76 14.24
N SER A 244 7.71 -4.66 14.94
CA SER A 244 7.73 -4.62 16.41
C SER A 244 6.32 -4.63 17.00
N GLN A 245 6.22 -4.92 18.31
CA GLN A 245 4.94 -4.82 19.02
C GLN A 245 4.31 -3.42 18.86
N ALA A 246 5.11 -2.34 19.01
CA ALA A 246 4.64 -0.97 18.88
C ALA A 246 4.12 -0.63 17.48
N GLY A 247 4.81 -1.07 16.44
CA GLY A 247 4.38 -0.85 15.05
C GLY A 247 3.13 -1.66 14.71
N LEU A 248 3.07 -2.92 15.15
CA LEU A 248 1.89 -3.77 14.95
C LEU A 248 0.67 -3.21 15.71
N ASP A 249 0.84 -2.68 16.93
CA ASP A 249 -0.24 -2.02 17.68
C ASP A 249 -0.69 -0.74 16.97
N ALA A 250 0.24 0.06 16.47
CA ALA A 250 -0.09 1.25 15.68
C ALA A 250 -0.92 0.89 14.44
N ILE A 251 -0.50 -0.12 13.67
CA ILE A 251 -1.21 -0.58 12.46
C ILE A 251 -2.62 -1.08 12.82
N THR A 252 -2.73 -1.98 13.80
CA THR A 252 -4.02 -2.62 14.15
C THR A 252 -4.95 -1.70 14.95
N SER A 253 -4.45 -0.58 15.47
CA SER A 253 -5.30 0.47 16.08
C SER A 253 -5.96 1.37 15.04
N TYR A 254 -5.50 1.35 13.78
CA TYR A 254 -6.12 2.12 12.71
C TYR A 254 -7.53 1.60 12.41
N ARG A 255 -8.52 2.49 12.55
CA ARG A 255 -9.94 2.15 12.34
C ARG A 255 -10.63 3.22 11.51
N ILE A 256 -11.55 2.78 10.67
CA ILE A 256 -12.50 3.67 9.99
C ILE A 256 -13.91 3.24 10.42
N ASN A 257 -14.70 4.17 10.95
CA ASN A 257 -16.05 3.91 11.47
C ASN A 257 -16.09 2.79 12.54
N GLY A 258 -15.00 2.61 13.32
CA GLY A 258 -14.87 1.58 14.34
C GLY A 258 -14.39 0.22 13.83
N GLU A 259 -14.29 0.01 12.52
CA GLU A 259 -13.82 -1.24 11.93
C GLU A 259 -12.28 -1.29 11.85
N GLU A 260 -11.70 -2.43 12.22
CA GLU A 260 -10.30 -2.76 12.00
C GLU A 260 -10.09 -3.12 10.53
N LEU A 261 -9.08 -2.50 9.90
CA LEU A 261 -8.86 -2.62 8.45
C LEU A 261 -7.57 -3.33 8.09
N PHE A 262 -6.65 -3.41 9.04
CA PHE A 262 -5.38 -4.11 8.89
C PHE A 262 -5.15 -5.01 10.10
N PHE A 263 -4.73 -6.23 9.82
CA PHE A 263 -4.58 -7.30 10.80
C PHE A 263 -3.11 -7.71 10.91
N ARG A 264 -2.72 -8.27 12.05
CA ARG A 264 -1.37 -8.80 12.26
C ARG A 264 -1.09 -9.93 11.27
N PRO A 265 0.16 -10.05 10.77
CA PRO A 265 0.49 -11.13 9.86
C PRO A 265 0.24 -12.49 10.53
N HIS A 266 -0.43 -13.39 9.82
CA HIS A 266 -0.48 -14.78 10.27
C HIS A 266 0.93 -15.35 10.17
N LYS A 267 1.41 -15.99 11.24
CA LYS A 267 2.52 -16.93 11.08
C LYS A 267 2.02 -17.99 10.10
N ALA A 268 2.65 -18.05 8.92
CA ALA A 268 2.39 -19.16 8.02
C ALA A 268 2.54 -20.45 8.82
N PRO A 269 1.63 -21.44 8.69
CA PRO A 269 1.84 -22.73 9.31
C PRO A 269 3.22 -23.23 8.86
N THR A 270 4.10 -23.47 9.81
CA THR A 270 5.38 -24.15 9.56
C THR A 270 5.03 -25.57 9.13
N ASN A 271 5.18 -25.85 7.81
CA ASN A 271 5.16 -27.22 7.31
C ASN A 271 6.35 -28.00 7.85
#